data_a23934090c43b01a4538efd51ff2cf77
#
_entry.id   a23934090c43b01a4538efd51ff2cf77
#
_cell.length_a   1.000
_cell.length_b   1.000
_cell.length_c   1.000
_cell.angle_alpha   90.00
_cell.angle_beta   90.00
_cell.angle_gamma   90.00
#
_symmetry.space_group_name_H-M   'P 1'
#
loop_
_entity.id
_entity.type
_entity.pdbx_description
1 polymer ?
#
loop_
_entity_poly.entity_id
_entity_poly.type
_entity_poly.pdbx_seq_one_letter_code
_entity_poly.pdbx_strand_id
1 'polypeptide(L)'
;GKHPDKDTVDLASEAALGALRDGGVSMRDMGILAAGCLMQSNAGIGQQLQKQIGQTGIPVYNVANACATGATALRTAIMAVKSGEVEMGLAVGVEKLAGAGLLGAGGRPKSDKNEWKPSGRYGAVTSTDGRIGTDSMPGVFAQVGMEYGHKYGGTSFELFAKIAEKNHAHSTLNPLAAYTKRMTLEEIMNDVMIAYPNTRSMCSANCDGAAAAVVVSGSKLRTLSLEQQRRAIKVKASVLTTDPYEEGCQVLPNVNTLTKNAARIAYERAGIAPSDLDLVELHDCFATAELVHYDNLM
;
A
#
# COMPACT_ATOMS: atom_id res chain seq x y z
N GLY A 1 -9.05 -11.02 -0.14
CA GLY A 1 -9.87 -11.99 0.63
C GLY A 1 -9.03 -12.83 1.58
N LYS A 2 -9.55 -13.99 1.97
CA LYS A 2 -8.79 -15.02 2.71
C LYS A 2 -8.62 -16.23 1.81
N HIS A 3 -7.38 -16.69 1.66
CA HIS A 3 -7.04 -17.80 0.77
C HIS A 3 -6.27 -18.88 1.56
N PRO A 4 -6.95 -19.69 2.40
CA PRO A 4 -6.28 -20.64 3.28
C PRO A 4 -5.51 -21.73 2.51
N ASP A 5 -5.99 -22.09 1.32
CA ASP A 5 -5.45 -23.17 0.49
C ASP A 5 -4.33 -22.73 -0.46
N LYS A 6 -3.95 -21.43 -0.45
CA LYS A 6 -2.89 -20.87 -1.30
C LYS A 6 -1.77 -20.32 -0.46
N ASP A 7 -0.55 -20.58 -0.88
CA ASP A 7 0.60 -19.90 -0.31
C ASP A 7 0.88 -18.55 -1.00
N THR A 8 1.91 -17.87 -0.57
CA THR A 8 2.28 -16.55 -1.13
C THR A 8 2.74 -16.65 -2.59
N VAL A 9 3.39 -17.76 -2.96
CA VAL A 9 3.87 -17.98 -4.33
C VAL A 9 2.69 -18.27 -5.26
N ASP A 10 1.68 -19.02 -4.81
CA ASP A 10 0.47 -19.28 -5.57
C ASP A 10 -0.28 -17.99 -5.91
N LEU A 11 -0.49 -17.14 -4.90
CA LEU A 11 -1.14 -15.84 -5.08
C LEU A 11 -0.37 -14.94 -6.05
N ALA A 12 0.96 -14.86 -5.87
CA ALA A 12 1.83 -14.08 -6.74
C ALA A 12 1.81 -14.61 -8.19
N SER A 13 1.79 -15.94 -8.35
CA SER A 13 1.77 -16.60 -9.67
C SER A 13 0.48 -16.31 -10.43
N GLU A 14 -0.67 -16.38 -9.75
CA GLU A 14 -1.97 -16.06 -10.37
C GLU A 14 -2.01 -14.62 -10.88
N ALA A 15 -1.57 -13.66 -10.05
CA ALA A 15 -1.51 -12.26 -10.43
C ALA A 15 -0.53 -12.01 -11.59
N ALA A 16 0.67 -12.59 -11.51
CA ALA A 16 1.70 -12.47 -12.54
C ALA A 16 1.23 -13.03 -13.89
N LEU A 17 0.70 -14.25 -13.92
CA LEU A 17 0.17 -14.88 -15.12
C LEU A 17 -1.06 -14.13 -15.65
N GLY A 18 -1.88 -13.55 -14.74
CA GLY A 18 -2.97 -12.67 -15.13
C GLY A 18 -2.49 -11.44 -15.88
N ALA A 19 -1.49 -10.73 -15.35
CA ALA A 19 -0.92 -9.54 -15.96
C ALA A 19 -0.23 -9.85 -17.30
N LEU A 20 0.49 -10.97 -17.40
CA LEU A 20 1.12 -11.40 -18.65
C LEU A 20 0.08 -11.71 -19.74
N ARG A 21 -1.01 -12.41 -19.38
CA ARG A 21 -2.12 -12.68 -20.32
C ARG A 21 -2.82 -11.40 -20.75
N ASP A 22 -3.10 -10.50 -19.80
CA ASP A 22 -3.73 -9.21 -20.11
C ASP A 22 -2.86 -8.36 -21.02
N GLY A 23 -1.55 -8.35 -20.81
CA GLY A 23 -0.58 -7.69 -21.70
C GLY A 23 -0.34 -8.38 -23.02
N GLY A 24 -0.82 -9.63 -23.21
CA GLY A 24 -0.55 -10.44 -24.40
C GLY A 24 0.94 -10.76 -24.58
N VAL A 25 1.65 -10.99 -23.47
CA VAL A 25 3.10 -11.24 -23.42
C VAL A 25 3.42 -12.42 -22.51
N SER A 26 4.65 -12.86 -22.50
CA SER A 26 5.14 -13.99 -21.70
C SER A 26 6.34 -13.61 -20.85
N MET A 27 6.77 -14.49 -19.95
CA MET A 27 8.00 -14.29 -19.18
C MET A 27 9.26 -14.18 -20.04
N ARG A 28 9.25 -14.71 -21.26
CA ARG A 28 10.37 -14.60 -22.21
C ARG A 28 10.57 -13.18 -22.73
N ASP A 29 9.53 -12.37 -22.67
CA ASP A 29 9.56 -10.98 -23.12
C ASP A 29 10.06 -10.04 -22.01
N MET A 30 10.12 -10.53 -20.76
CA MET A 30 10.53 -9.73 -19.61
C MET A 30 12.05 -9.70 -19.46
N GLY A 31 12.61 -8.52 -19.19
CA GLY A 31 14.01 -8.33 -18.86
C GLY A 31 14.27 -8.21 -17.36
N ILE A 32 13.23 -8.05 -16.55
CA ILE A 32 13.33 -7.92 -15.08
C ILE A 32 12.05 -8.41 -14.41
N LEU A 33 12.20 -9.01 -13.23
CA LEU A 33 11.11 -9.25 -12.27
C LEU A 33 11.38 -8.48 -10.98
N ALA A 34 10.47 -7.58 -10.61
CA ALA A 34 10.45 -6.93 -9.31
C ALA A 34 9.32 -7.51 -8.46
N ALA A 35 9.66 -8.20 -7.39
CA ALA A 35 8.73 -8.87 -6.49
C ALA A 35 8.72 -8.19 -5.11
N GLY A 36 7.57 -7.70 -4.71
CA GLY A 36 7.33 -7.04 -3.42
C GLY A 36 6.56 -7.94 -2.47
N CYS A 37 7.14 -8.21 -1.30
CA CYS A 37 6.50 -8.88 -0.19
C CYS A 37 7.15 -8.41 1.11
N LEU A 38 6.39 -7.88 2.05
CA LEU A 38 6.96 -7.38 3.30
C LEU A 38 7.52 -8.51 4.15
N MET A 39 6.76 -9.61 4.27
CA MET A 39 7.07 -10.68 5.19
C MET A 39 8.08 -11.70 4.65
N GLN A 40 8.23 -11.80 3.33
CA GLN A 40 9.07 -12.82 2.68
C GLN A 40 10.09 -12.25 1.69
N SER A 41 10.39 -10.96 1.74
CA SER A 41 11.37 -10.34 0.85
C SER A 41 12.77 -10.96 1.00
N ASN A 42 13.17 -11.27 2.23
CA ASN A 42 14.44 -11.92 2.55
C ASN A 42 14.47 -13.44 2.22
N ALA A 43 13.31 -14.05 1.99
CA ALA A 43 13.20 -15.46 1.60
C ALA A 43 13.25 -15.68 0.08
N GLY A 44 13.51 -14.62 -0.69
CA GLY A 44 13.64 -14.71 -2.15
C GLY A 44 12.34 -15.04 -2.86
N ILE A 45 11.24 -14.40 -2.45
CA ILE A 45 9.91 -14.62 -3.06
C ILE A 45 9.91 -14.48 -4.58
N GLY A 46 10.69 -13.55 -5.12
CA GLY A 46 10.77 -13.34 -6.57
C GLY A 46 11.43 -14.49 -7.30
N GLN A 47 12.45 -15.12 -6.74
CA GLN A 47 13.08 -16.31 -7.31
C GLN A 47 12.13 -17.51 -7.27
N GLN A 48 11.39 -17.68 -6.19
CA GLN A 48 10.36 -18.73 -6.09
C GLN A 48 9.25 -18.50 -7.10
N LEU A 49 8.79 -17.26 -7.25
CA LEU A 49 7.80 -16.88 -8.25
C LEU A 49 8.30 -17.14 -9.67
N GLN A 50 9.55 -16.72 -10.00
CA GLN A 50 10.12 -16.96 -11.34
C GLN A 50 10.17 -18.44 -11.67
N LYS A 51 10.49 -19.30 -10.70
CA LYS A 51 10.48 -20.75 -10.89
C LYS A 51 9.10 -21.27 -11.27
N GLN A 52 8.02 -20.67 -10.75
CA GLN A 52 6.65 -21.08 -11.06
C GLN A 52 6.13 -20.58 -12.39
N ILE A 53 6.45 -19.32 -12.76
CA ILE A 53 5.85 -18.67 -13.94
C ILE A 53 6.73 -18.71 -15.18
N GLY A 54 7.98 -19.12 -15.06
CA GLY A 54 8.94 -19.24 -16.16
C GLY A 54 10.35 -18.85 -15.74
N GLN A 55 11.20 -19.83 -15.60
CA GLN A 55 12.59 -19.67 -15.15
C GLN A 55 13.48 -19.23 -16.33
N THR A 56 13.37 -17.95 -16.71
CA THR A 56 14.06 -17.37 -17.87
C THR A 56 15.47 -16.86 -17.56
N GLY A 57 15.88 -16.83 -16.29
CA GLY A 57 17.21 -16.36 -15.90
C GLY A 57 17.37 -14.83 -15.83
N ILE A 58 16.29 -14.08 -15.95
CA ILE A 58 16.31 -12.62 -15.83
C ILE A 58 16.61 -12.15 -14.40
N PRO A 59 17.15 -10.93 -14.21
CA PRO A 59 17.33 -10.34 -12.89
C PRO A 59 16.03 -10.30 -12.09
N VAL A 60 16.15 -10.62 -10.78
CA VAL A 60 15.04 -10.58 -9.83
C VAL A 60 15.40 -9.66 -8.68
N TYR A 61 14.53 -8.69 -8.40
CA TYR A 61 14.64 -7.81 -7.26
C TYR A 61 13.52 -8.11 -6.27
N ASN A 62 13.90 -8.44 -5.02
CA ASN A 62 12.96 -8.58 -3.92
C ASN A 62 12.96 -7.25 -3.15
N VAL A 63 11.79 -6.67 -2.95
CA VAL A 63 11.64 -5.38 -2.29
C VAL A 63 10.66 -5.45 -1.13
N ALA A 64 10.90 -4.63 -0.11
CA ALA A 64 10.03 -4.45 1.03
C ALA A 64 9.99 -2.97 1.42
N ASN A 65 8.79 -2.43 1.63
CA ASN A 65 8.58 -1.04 2.04
C ASN A 65 7.22 -0.89 2.74
N ALA A 66 6.99 -1.65 3.79
CA ALA A 66 5.74 -1.68 4.53
C ALA A 66 4.51 -1.73 3.58
N CYS A 67 3.51 -0.87 3.80
CA CYS A 67 2.30 -0.80 2.97
C CYS A 67 2.59 -0.36 1.51
N ALA A 68 3.72 0.28 1.24
CA ALA A 68 4.14 0.71 -0.11
C ALA A 68 4.96 -0.36 -0.86
N THR A 69 5.05 -1.59 -0.36
CA THR A 69 5.87 -2.65 -0.96
C THR A 69 5.52 -2.93 -2.41
N GLY A 70 4.24 -3.10 -2.74
CA GLY A 70 3.79 -3.34 -4.12
C GLY A 70 4.08 -2.17 -5.05
N ALA A 71 3.84 -0.94 -4.60
CA ALA A 71 4.17 0.27 -5.35
C ALA A 71 5.70 0.42 -5.56
N THR A 72 6.51 -0.01 -4.58
CA THR A 72 7.98 -0.03 -4.70
C THR A 72 8.44 -1.06 -5.74
N ALA A 73 7.80 -2.23 -5.82
CA ALA A 73 8.08 -3.22 -6.87
C ALA A 73 7.76 -2.64 -8.27
N LEU A 74 6.58 -2.01 -8.42
CA LEU A 74 6.21 -1.34 -9.66
C LEU A 74 7.22 -0.25 -10.04
N ARG A 75 7.62 0.59 -9.08
CA ARG A 75 8.63 1.62 -9.31
C ARG A 75 9.98 1.04 -9.73
N THR A 76 10.42 -0.07 -9.14
CA THR A 76 11.66 -0.76 -9.50
C THR A 76 11.64 -1.18 -10.97
N ALA A 77 10.56 -1.80 -11.43
CA ALA A 77 10.40 -2.16 -12.84
C ALA A 77 10.36 -0.91 -13.75
N ILE A 78 9.67 0.16 -13.35
CA ILE A 78 9.63 1.43 -14.09
C ILE A 78 11.03 2.03 -14.21
N MET A 79 11.84 2.01 -13.14
CA MET A 79 13.21 2.54 -13.16
C MET A 79 14.10 1.76 -14.12
N ALA A 80 14.04 0.44 -14.12
CA ALA A 80 14.80 -0.40 -15.05
C ALA A 80 14.43 -0.14 -16.51
N VAL A 81 13.14 0.03 -16.81
CA VAL A 81 12.69 0.38 -18.16
C VAL A 81 13.10 1.81 -18.54
N LYS A 82 12.99 2.77 -17.61
CA LYS A 82 13.37 4.16 -17.85
C LYS A 82 14.87 4.36 -18.05
N SER A 83 15.70 3.55 -17.38
CA SER A 83 17.18 3.60 -17.56
C SER A 83 17.60 3.04 -18.92
N GLY A 84 16.72 2.32 -19.62
CA GLY A 84 17.04 1.65 -20.86
C GLY A 84 17.75 0.31 -20.68
N GLU A 85 17.92 -0.18 -19.44
CA GLU A 85 18.54 -1.48 -19.18
C GLU A 85 17.69 -2.63 -19.70
N VAL A 86 16.37 -2.51 -19.62
CA VAL A 86 15.40 -3.46 -20.16
C VAL A 86 14.27 -2.74 -20.91
N GLU A 87 13.64 -3.42 -21.85
CA GLU A 87 12.50 -2.85 -22.56
C GLU A 87 11.15 -3.22 -21.93
N MET A 88 11.11 -4.33 -21.19
CA MET A 88 9.91 -4.80 -20.51
C MET A 88 10.26 -5.34 -19.12
N GLY A 89 9.37 -5.12 -18.15
CA GLY A 89 9.51 -5.63 -16.80
C GLY A 89 8.18 -6.08 -16.22
N LEU A 90 8.24 -7.06 -15.34
CA LEU A 90 7.10 -7.51 -14.56
C LEU A 90 7.27 -7.06 -13.11
N ALA A 91 6.27 -6.37 -12.58
CA ALA A 91 6.18 -6.04 -11.16
C ALA A 91 5.07 -6.85 -10.51
N VAL A 92 5.34 -7.39 -9.33
CA VAL A 92 4.37 -8.17 -8.54
C VAL A 92 4.44 -7.71 -7.09
N GLY A 93 3.29 -7.42 -6.50
CA GLY A 93 3.14 -7.23 -5.06
C GLY A 93 2.26 -8.33 -4.50
N VAL A 94 2.67 -8.95 -3.41
CA VAL A 94 1.91 -10.03 -2.76
C VAL A 94 2.09 -9.99 -1.25
N GLU A 95 1.00 -10.29 -0.52
CA GLU A 95 1.08 -10.49 0.92
C GLU A 95 0.03 -11.49 1.38
N LYS A 96 0.34 -12.22 2.45
CA LYS A 96 -0.56 -13.16 3.10
C LYS A 96 -0.64 -12.85 4.59
N LEU A 97 -1.68 -12.13 4.98
CA LEU A 97 -1.88 -11.62 6.34
C LEU A 97 -3.07 -12.25 7.06
N ALA A 98 -3.95 -12.97 6.35
CA ALA A 98 -5.10 -13.61 6.95
C ALA A 98 -4.65 -14.72 7.92
N GLY A 99 -5.14 -14.66 9.15
CA GLY A 99 -4.79 -15.59 10.22
C GLY A 99 -3.68 -15.10 11.15
N ALA A 100 -2.53 -14.68 10.63
CA ALA A 100 -1.42 -14.18 11.44
C ALA A 100 -1.53 -12.66 11.73
N GLY A 101 -2.08 -11.91 10.77
CA GLY A 101 -2.10 -10.44 10.82
C GLY A 101 -0.71 -9.81 10.72
N LEU A 102 -0.66 -8.52 10.45
CA LEU A 102 0.60 -7.78 10.39
C LEU A 102 1.36 -7.80 11.72
N LEU A 103 0.65 -7.82 12.84
CA LEU A 103 1.24 -7.85 14.19
C LEU A 103 1.63 -9.26 14.65
N GLY A 104 1.05 -10.31 14.07
CA GLY A 104 1.33 -11.71 14.44
C GLY A 104 2.55 -12.30 13.76
N ALA A 105 2.92 -11.79 12.60
CA ALA A 105 4.04 -12.32 11.82
C ALA A 105 5.44 -11.91 12.34
N GLY A 106 5.49 -10.98 13.27
CA GLY A 106 6.71 -10.54 13.94
C GLY A 106 6.59 -10.63 15.45
N GLY A 107 5.91 -11.65 15.97
CA GLY A 107 5.64 -11.79 17.39
C GLY A 107 6.84 -11.41 18.23
N ARG A 108 6.88 -10.15 18.68
CA ARG A 108 7.80 -9.80 19.76
C ARG A 108 7.47 -10.77 20.89
N PRO A 109 8.46 -11.48 21.44
CA PRO A 109 8.21 -12.25 22.63
C PRO A 109 7.55 -11.31 23.62
N LYS A 110 6.38 -11.70 24.15
CA LYS A 110 5.77 -10.99 25.26
C LYS A 110 6.85 -10.96 26.33
N SER A 111 7.54 -9.84 26.49
CA SER A 111 8.42 -9.70 27.63
C SER A 111 7.51 -9.70 28.83
N ASP A 112 7.78 -10.53 29.82
CA ASP A 112 7.06 -10.55 31.11
C ASP A 112 7.20 -9.24 31.87
N LYS A 113 8.01 -8.34 31.36
CA LYS A 113 8.19 -6.99 31.84
C LYS A 113 7.52 -6.05 30.84
N ASN A 114 6.59 -5.28 31.32
CA ASN A 114 5.92 -4.18 30.60
C ASN A 114 6.88 -3.08 30.11
N GLU A 115 8.06 -3.45 29.65
CA GLU A 115 9.02 -2.57 29.05
C GLU A 115 8.64 -2.31 27.60
N TRP A 116 7.81 -1.31 27.41
CA TRP A 116 7.61 -0.75 26.10
C TRP A 116 8.88 0.00 25.69
N LYS A 117 9.53 -0.45 24.63
CA LYS A 117 10.64 0.28 24.02
C LYS A 117 10.14 1.02 22.79
N PRO A 118 10.18 2.34 22.82
CA PRO A 118 9.81 3.14 21.65
C PRO A 118 10.76 2.81 20.50
N SER A 119 10.23 2.59 19.32
CA SER A 119 11.01 2.34 18.12
C SER A 119 10.83 3.47 17.11
N GLY A 120 11.94 4.04 16.67
CA GLY A 120 11.97 4.93 15.54
C GLY A 120 11.31 6.30 15.76
N ARG A 121 10.67 6.80 14.73
CA ARG A 121 10.15 8.16 14.63
C ARG A 121 9.05 8.51 15.62
N TYR A 122 8.41 7.52 16.21
CA TYR A 122 7.32 7.74 17.16
C TYR A 122 7.78 8.03 18.57
N GLY A 123 9.10 8.06 18.80
CA GLY A 123 9.72 8.51 20.04
C GLY A 123 9.43 7.66 21.26
N ALA A 124 9.95 8.13 22.38
CA ALA A 124 9.70 7.55 23.70
C ALA A 124 8.39 8.08 24.25
N VAL A 125 7.37 7.24 24.34
CA VAL A 125 6.23 7.53 25.18
C VAL A 125 6.56 7.03 26.59
N THR A 126 6.77 7.94 27.51
CA THR A 126 6.91 7.60 28.92
C THR A 126 5.57 7.06 29.43
N SER A 127 5.57 5.87 30.03
CA SER A 127 4.43 5.40 30.78
C SER A 127 4.28 6.27 32.02
N THR A 128 3.34 7.16 31.99
CA THR A 128 2.66 7.62 33.20
C THR A 128 1.59 6.59 33.55
N ASP A 129 0.78 6.78 34.55
CA ASP A 129 -0.30 5.84 34.96
C ASP A 129 -1.36 5.57 33.86
N GLY A 130 -0.92 5.36 32.63
CA GLY A 130 -1.69 5.07 31.46
C GLY A 130 -0.83 5.20 30.22
N ARG A 131 -1.03 4.35 29.22
CA ARG A 131 -0.36 4.45 27.94
C ARG A 131 -0.96 5.60 27.14
N ILE A 132 -0.16 6.60 26.85
CA ILE A 132 -0.49 7.61 25.84
C ILE A 132 0.13 7.17 24.53
N GLY A 133 -0.73 6.84 23.56
CA GLY A 133 -0.32 6.36 22.24
C GLY A 133 -0.06 4.86 22.19
N THR A 134 0.25 4.38 21.01
CA THR A 134 0.53 2.99 20.73
C THR A 134 1.52 2.89 19.58
N ASP A 135 2.39 1.89 19.62
CA ASP A 135 3.32 1.56 18.55
C ASP A 135 2.68 0.72 17.44
N SER A 136 1.40 0.37 17.57
CA SER A 136 0.65 -0.36 16.56
C SER A 136 0.04 0.59 15.52
N MET A 137 -0.08 0.12 14.29
CA MET A 137 -0.59 0.93 13.18
C MET A 137 -1.97 1.57 13.45
N PRO A 138 -2.97 0.89 14.03
CA PRO A 138 -4.25 1.52 14.35
C PRO A 138 -4.12 2.76 15.24
N GLY A 139 -3.26 2.71 16.24
CA GLY A 139 -3.04 3.84 17.14
C GLY A 139 -2.25 4.97 16.52
N VAL A 140 -1.26 4.65 15.67
CA VAL A 140 -0.50 5.66 14.93
C VAL A 140 -1.44 6.48 14.03
N PHE A 141 -2.29 5.83 13.24
CA PHE A 141 -3.22 6.52 12.37
C PHE A 141 -4.40 7.17 13.13
N ALA A 142 -4.76 6.65 14.29
CA ALA A 142 -5.68 7.33 15.19
C ALA A 142 -5.10 8.69 15.66
N GLN A 143 -3.82 8.70 16.06
CA GLN A 143 -3.12 9.95 16.41
C GLN A 143 -3.04 10.91 15.24
N VAL A 144 -2.73 10.43 14.03
CA VAL A 144 -2.71 11.24 12.81
C VAL A 144 -4.05 11.95 12.58
N GLY A 145 -5.17 11.24 12.71
CA GLY A 145 -6.50 11.82 12.56
C GLY A 145 -6.84 12.84 13.64
N MET A 146 -6.47 12.56 14.89
CA MET A 146 -6.68 13.48 16.01
C MET A 146 -5.83 14.75 15.90
N GLU A 147 -4.56 14.61 15.52
CA GLU A 147 -3.66 15.73 15.30
C GLU A 147 -4.12 16.62 14.14
N TYR A 148 -4.58 15.99 13.05
CA TYR A 148 -5.18 16.72 11.93
C TYR A 148 -6.39 17.54 12.40
N GLY A 149 -7.27 16.92 13.17
CA GLY A 149 -8.44 17.60 13.73
C GLY A 149 -8.10 18.74 14.69
N HIS A 150 -7.05 18.57 15.49
CA HIS A 150 -6.56 19.63 16.37
C HIS A 150 -5.99 20.81 15.58
N LYS A 151 -5.25 20.52 14.53
CA LYS A 151 -4.57 21.54 13.71
C LYS A 151 -5.51 22.33 12.81
N TYR A 152 -6.45 21.65 12.18
CA TYR A 152 -7.31 22.25 11.14
C TYR A 152 -8.77 22.40 11.57
N GLY A 153 -9.20 21.74 12.64
CA GLY A 153 -10.59 21.70 13.08
C GLY A 153 -11.47 20.83 12.18
N GLY A 154 -12.78 20.84 12.49
CA GLY A 154 -13.81 20.23 11.61
C GLY A 154 -13.86 18.70 11.59
N THR A 155 -13.04 18.00 12.37
CA THR A 155 -13.10 16.53 12.46
C THR A 155 -14.03 16.07 13.58
N SER A 156 -14.70 14.96 13.35
CA SER A 156 -15.53 14.30 14.35
C SER A 156 -15.44 12.78 14.18
N PHE A 157 -15.81 12.05 15.21
CA PHE A 157 -15.93 10.59 15.13
C PHE A 157 -16.89 10.17 14.02
N GLU A 158 -18.03 10.89 13.88
CA GLU A 158 -19.00 10.65 12.81
C GLU A 158 -18.42 10.88 11.41
N LEU A 159 -17.54 11.87 11.23
CA LEU A 159 -16.89 12.12 9.93
C LEU A 159 -16.03 10.93 9.49
N PHE A 160 -15.26 10.36 10.39
CA PHE A 160 -14.48 9.17 10.10
C PHE A 160 -15.36 7.94 9.83
N ALA A 161 -16.48 7.83 10.54
CA ALA A 161 -17.46 6.77 10.30
C ALA A 161 -18.14 6.90 8.91
N LYS A 162 -18.43 8.12 8.43
CA LYS A 162 -18.94 8.37 7.07
C LYS A 162 -17.95 7.95 5.98
N ILE A 163 -16.66 8.15 6.20
CA ILE A 163 -15.63 7.65 5.27
C ILE A 163 -15.70 6.12 5.18
N ALA A 164 -15.75 5.44 6.32
CA ALA A 164 -15.85 3.98 6.35
C ALA A 164 -17.18 3.49 5.73
N GLU A 165 -18.30 4.16 5.99
CA GLU A 165 -19.61 3.84 5.38
C GLU A 165 -19.53 3.90 3.85
N LYS A 166 -18.94 4.97 3.31
CA LYS A 166 -18.69 5.10 1.86
C LYS A 166 -17.88 3.93 1.33
N ASN A 167 -16.79 3.58 2.00
CA ASN A 167 -15.89 2.52 1.55
C ASN A 167 -16.54 1.14 1.63
N HIS A 168 -17.29 0.84 2.70
CA HIS A 168 -18.10 -0.37 2.78
C HIS A 168 -19.18 -0.45 1.72
N ALA A 169 -19.79 0.69 1.33
CA ALA A 169 -20.75 0.72 0.23
C ALA A 169 -20.06 0.44 -1.12
N HIS A 170 -18.91 1.07 -1.39
CA HIS A 170 -18.15 0.86 -2.63
C HIS A 170 -17.60 -0.56 -2.74
N SER A 171 -17.16 -1.15 -1.64
CA SER A 171 -16.59 -2.51 -1.62
C SER A 171 -17.60 -3.58 -2.06
N THR A 172 -18.90 -3.34 -1.92
CA THR A 172 -19.92 -4.27 -2.42
C THR A 172 -19.97 -4.37 -3.94
N LEU A 173 -19.41 -3.40 -4.63
CA LEU A 173 -19.33 -3.34 -6.11
C LEU A 173 -18.06 -4.05 -6.65
N ASN A 174 -17.11 -4.38 -5.78
CA ASN A 174 -15.88 -5.03 -6.17
C ASN A 174 -15.85 -6.48 -5.66
N PRO A 175 -15.95 -7.49 -6.54
CA PRO A 175 -15.94 -8.90 -6.15
C PRO A 175 -14.61 -9.35 -5.53
N LEU A 176 -13.53 -8.58 -5.70
CA LEU A 176 -12.20 -8.87 -5.15
C LEU A 176 -11.98 -8.20 -3.79
N ALA A 177 -12.89 -7.36 -3.31
CA ALA A 177 -12.77 -6.69 -2.02
C ALA A 177 -12.77 -7.70 -0.87
N ALA A 178 -12.02 -7.38 0.20
CA ALA A 178 -11.99 -8.19 1.42
C ALA A 178 -13.30 -8.10 2.19
N TYR A 179 -13.87 -6.92 2.27
CA TYR A 179 -15.21 -6.68 2.81
C TYR A 179 -16.21 -6.55 1.66
N THR A 180 -17.28 -7.33 1.71
CA THR A 180 -18.33 -7.33 0.66
C THR A 180 -19.71 -7.05 1.23
N LYS A 181 -19.78 -6.62 2.50
CA LYS A 181 -21.04 -6.29 3.19
C LYS A 181 -21.11 -4.79 3.40
N ARG A 182 -22.26 -4.21 3.00
CA ARG A 182 -22.61 -2.84 3.35
C ARG A 182 -22.79 -2.72 4.86
N MET A 183 -22.31 -1.64 5.44
CA MET A 183 -22.53 -1.27 6.83
C MET A 183 -23.13 0.13 6.92
N THR A 184 -24.02 0.32 7.87
CA THR A 184 -24.60 1.64 8.16
C THR A 184 -23.66 2.45 9.06
N LEU A 185 -23.87 3.76 9.07
CA LEU A 185 -23.14 4.68 9.94
C LEU A 185 -23.24 4.24 11.42
N GLU A 186 -24.44 3.87 11.85
CA GLU A 186 -24.68 3.41 13.22
C GLU A 186 -23.93 2.12 13.55
N GLU A 187 -23.95 1.11 12.65
CA GLU A 187 -23.18 -0.13 12.81
C GLU A 187 -21.67 0.15 12.95
N ILE A 188 -21.15 1.07 12.15
CA ILE A 188 -19.72 1.43 12.17
C ILE A 188 -19.34 2.15 13.46
N MET A 189 -20.16 3.10 13.91
CA MET A 189 -19.89 3.87 15.13
C MET A 189 -19.99 3.02 16.39
N ASN A 190 -20.84 2.00 16.39
CA ASN A 190 -21.04 1.08 17.51
C ASN A 190 -20.17 -0.19 17.44
N ASP A 191 -19.31 -0.33 16.41
CA ASP A 191 -18.39 -1.46 16.33
C ASP A 191 -17.27 -1.36 17.38
N VAL A 192 -16.53 -2.44 17.57
CA VAL A 192 -15.45 -2.52 18.55
C VAL A 192 -14.42 -1.41 18.30
N MET A 193 -14.18 -0.60 19.33
CA MET A 193 -13.14 0.42 19.29
C MET A 193 -11.75 -0.24 19.32
N ILE A 194 -10.94 0.04 18.30
CA ILE A 194 -9.56 -0.46 18.21
C ILE A 194 -8.58 0.56 18.78
N ALA A 195 -8.66 1.79 18.31
CA ALA A 195 -7.90 2.94 18.83
C ALA A 195 -8.66 4.21 18.44
N TYR A 196 -9.17 4.96 19.42
CA TYR A 196 -10.00 6.11 19.13
C TYR A 196 -9.32 7.11 18.18
N PRO A 197 -9.97 7.54 17.09
CA PRO A 197 -11.38 7.37 16.75
C PRO A 197 -11.67 6.14 15.84
N ASN A 198 -10.74 5.23 15.62
CA ASN A 198 -10.93 4.11 14.70
C ASN A 198 -11.63 2.92 15.40
N THR A 199 -12.85 2.61 14.98
CA THR A 199 -13.48 1.32 15.25
C THR A 199 -12.93 0.26 14.30
N ARG A 200 -13.21 -1.03 14.56
CA ARG A 200 -12.78 -2.14 13.70
C ARG A 200 -13.20 -1.95 12.25
N SER A 201 -14.41 -1.46 12.02
CA SER A 201 -14.96 -1.21 10.68
C SER A 201 -14.32 -0.02 9.96
N MET A 202 -13.59 0.82 10.68
CA MET A 202 -12.79 1.92 10.13
C MET A 202 -11.36 1.51 9.82
N CYS A 203 -10.98 0.25 10.06
CA CYS A 203 -9.67 -0.30 9.80
C CYS A 203 -9.72 -1.21 8.57
N SER A 204 -8.64 -1.22 7.78
CA SER A 204 -8.50 -2.18 6.67
C SER A 204 -8.40 -3.61 7.19
N ALA A 205 -8.86 -4.57 6.39
CA ALA A 205 -8.81 -5.98 6.73
C ALA A 205 -7.39 -6.56 6.64
N ASN A 206 -7.05 -7.45 7.58
CA ASN A 206 -5.95 -8.38 7.36
C ASN A 206 -6.40 -9.42 6.33
N CYS A 207 -5.89 -9.33 5.12
CA CYS A 207 -6.29 -10.20 4.01
C CYS A 207 -5.06 -10.72 3.24
N ASP A 208 -5.33 -11.68 2.38
CA ASP A 208 -4.38 -12.23 1.44
C ASP A 208 -4.67 -11.66 0.05
N GLY A 209 -3.64 -11.39 -0.73
CA GLY A 209 -3.82 -10.91 -2.09
C GLY A 209 -2.51 -10.68 -2.82
N ALA A 210 -2.62 -10.57 -4.12
CA ALA A 210 -1.54 -10.19 -5.01
C ALA A 210 -2.06 -9.34 -6.17
N ALA A 211 -1.19 -8.48 -6.68
CA ALA A 211 -1.42 -7.72 -7.91
C ALA A 211 -0.12 -7.66 -8.73
N ALA A 212 -0.26 -7.62 -10.05
CA ALA A 212 0.89 -7.54 -10.94
C ALA A 212 0.64 -6.57 -12.09
N ALA A 213 1.73 -6.03 -12.63
CA ALA A 213 1.69 -5.16 -13.78
C ALA A 213 2.89 -5.41 -14.70
N VAL A 214 2.64 -5.41 -16.02
CA VAL A 214 3.69 -5.38 -17.04
C VAL A 214 4.01 -3.92 -17.37
N VAL A 215 5.29 -3.58 -17.33
CA VAL A 215 5.81 -2.26 -17.72
C VAL A 215 6.58 -2.41 -19.02
N VAL A 216 6.37 -1.48 -19.96
CA VAL A 216 7.00 -1.54 -21.29
C VAL A 216 7.55 -0.17 -21.68
N SER A 217 8.69 -0.14 -22.37
CA SER A 217 9.22 1.08 -22.97
C SER A 217 8.36 1.56 -24.15
N GLY A 218 8.36 2.86 -24.42
CA GLY A 218 7.66 3.41 -25.57
C GLY A 218 8.18 2.87 -26.92
N SER A 219 9.48 2.53 -27.03
CA SER A 219 10.08 1.89 -28.21
C SER A 219 9.50 0.50 -28.43
N LYS A 220 9.52 -0.32 -27.39
CA LYS A 220 8.99 -1.68 -27.46
C LYS A 220 7.48 -1.71 -27.70
N LEU A 221 6.72 -0.82 -27.05
CA LEU A 221 5.27 -0.73 -27.25
C LEU A 221 4.90 -0.54 -28.71
N ARG A 222 5.65 0.27 -29.47
CA ARG A 222 5.41 0.49 -30.90
C ARG A 222 5.61 -0.76 -31.77
N THR A 223 6.29 -1.76 -31.26
CA THR A 223 6.49 -3.06 -31.95
C THR A 223 5.42 -4.10 -31.61
N LEU A 224 4.59 -3.83 -30.63
CA LEU A 224 3.50 -4.71 -30.23
C LEU A 224 2.28 -4.50 -31.12
N SER A 225 1.27 -5.35 -30.97
CA SER A 225 0.03 -5.26 -31.76
C SER A 225 -0.70 -3.93 -31.52
N LEU A 226 -1.50 -3.50 -32.49
CA LEU A 226 -2.32 -2.28 -32.36
C LEU A 226 -3.30 -2.36 -31.18
N GLU A 227 -3.79 -3.54 -30.85
CA GLU A 227 -4.64 -3.75 -29.67
C GLU A 227 -3.86 -3.47 -28.38
N GLN A 228 -2.68 -4.02 -28.22
CA GLN A 228 -1.81 -3.76 -27.07
C GLN A 228 -1.44 -2.27 -26.95
N GLN A 229 -1.13 -1.63 -28.08
CA GLN A 229 -0.81 -0.20 -28.09
C GLN A 229 -2.00 0.66 -27.65
N ARG A 230 -3.23 0.34 -28.07
CA ARG A 230 -4.45 1.07 -27.68
C ARG A 230 -4.80 0.91 -26.21
N ARG A 231 -4.49 -0.23 -25.61
CA ARG A 231 -4.77 -0.56 -24.20
C ARG A 231 -3.69 -0.05 -23.25
N ALA A 232 -2.53 0.31 -23.77
CA ALA A 232 -1.41 0.75 -22.95
C ALA A 232 -1.71 2.06 -22.22
N ILE A 233 -1.43 2.10 -20.93
CA ILE A 233 -1.58 3.27 -20.07
C ILE A 233 -0.23 3.92 -19.84
N LYS A 234 -0.14 5.21 -20.10
CA LYS A 234 1.10 5.97 -19.92
C LYS A 234 1.33 6.32 -18.45
N VAL A 235 2.45 5.86 -17.90
CA VAL A 235 2.91 6.30 -16.59
C VAL A 235 3.56 7.68 -16.74
N LYS A 236 2.89 8.73 -16.27
CA LYS A 236 3.42 10.11 -16.32
C LYS A 236 4.44 10.36 -15.22
N ALA A 237 4.19 9.88 -14.01
CA ALA A 237 5.12 9.99 -12.89
C ALA A 237 5.08 8.72 -12.02
N SER A 238 6.20 8.44 -11.38
CA SER A 238 6.32 7.46 -10.30
C SER A 238 7.27 8.06 -9.27
N VAL A 239 6.79 8.24 -8.05
CA VAL A 239 7.51 8.93 -6.97
C VAL A 239 7.52 8.06 -5.72
N LEU A 240 8.63 8.09 -5.02
CA LEU A 240 8.80 7.49 -3.71
C LEU A 240 9.52 8.51 -2.82
N THR A 241 9.01 8.74 -1.62
CA THR A 241 9.58 9.62 -0.62
C THR A 241 9.64 8.92 0.73
N THR A 242 10.41 9.48 1.63
CA THR A 242 10.43 9.11 3.06
C THR A 242 10.14 10.36 3.89
N ASP A 243 9.91 10.17 5.18
CA ASP A 243 9.71 11.30 6.08
C ASP A 243 10.99 12.15 6.13
N PRO A 244 10.91 13.45 5.82
CA PRO A 244 12.03 14.36 6.02
C PRO A 244 12.21 14.67 7.51
N TYR A 245 13.41 15.06 7.89
CA TYR A 245 13.64 15.67 9.20
C TYR A 245 12.95 17.04 9.24
N GLU A 246 12.21 17.27 10.34
CA GLU A 246 11.62 18.58 10.65
C GLU A 246 12.08 19.00 12.06
N GLU A 247 12.63 20.20 12.17
CA GLU A 247 13.07 20.76 13.44
C GLU A 247 11.87 20.99 14.37
N GLY A 248 12.00 20.62 15.63
CA GLY A 248 10.92 20.74 16.61
C GLY A 248 9.90 19.60 16.59
N CYS A 249 9.95 18.69 15.61
CA CYS A 249 9.11 17.51 15.59
C CYS A 249 9.76 16.37 16.38
N GLN A 250 9.30 16.14 17.60
CA GLN A 250 9.88 15.14 18.50
C GLN A 250 9.24 13.75 18.40
N VAL A 251 7.98 13.69 18.00
CA VAL A 251 7.20 12.43 18.01
C VAL A 251 6.71 12.04 16.65
N LEU A 252 6.04 12.94 15.95
CA LEU A 252 5.58 12.76 14.58
C LEU A 252 6.05 13.94 13.75
N PRO A 253 6.61 13.72 12.53
CA PRO A 253 6.72 14.78 11.56
C PRO A 253 5.32 15.32 11.27
N ASN A 254 5.24 16.52 10.71
CA ASN A 254 3.96 17.06 10.27
C ASN A 254 3.18 15.98 9.51
N VAL A 255 1.98 15.64 9.98
CA VAL A 255 1.17 14.52 9.47
C VAL A 255 0.99 14.48 7.95
N ASN A 256 1.20 15.62 7.31
CA ASN A 256 1.01 15.78 5.87
C ASN A 256 2.32 15.70 5.06
N THR A 257 3.50 15.79 5.70
CA THR A 257 4.75 16.09 4.97
C THR A 257 5.14 15.01 3.97
N LEU A 258 5.10 13.74 4.37
CA LEU A 258 5.51 12.62 3.51
C LEU A 258 4.67 12.55 2.23
N THR A 259 3.36 12.42 2.36
CA THR A 259 2.44 12.22 1.23
C THR A 259 2.32 13.51 0.39
N LYS A 260 2.27 14.66 1.04
CA LYS A 260 2.22 15.97 0.37
C LYS A 260 3.44 16.22 -0.50
N ASN A 261 4.64 15.88 -0.01
CA ASN A 261 5.87 15.96 -0.79
C ASN A 261 5.84 15.01 -1.99
N ALA A 262 5.38 13.76 -1.79
CA ALA A 262 5.24 12.81 -2.89
C ALA A 262 4.26 13.31 -3.96
N ALA A 263 3.10 13.83 -3.54
CA ALA A 263 2.08 14.37 -4.43
C ALA A 263 2.61 15.56 -5.24
N ARG A 264 3.20 16.55 -4.57
CA ARG A 264 3.79 17.73 -5.22
C ARG A 264 4.81 17.32 -6.29
N ILE A 265 5.76 16.44 -5.95
CA ILE A 265 6.77 15.97 -6.91
C ILE A 265 6.11 15.20 -8.06
N ALA A 266 5.06 14.44 -7.79
CA ALA A 266 4.34 13.68 -8.83
C ALA A 266 3.62 14.62 -9.81
N TYR A 267 2.92 15.63 -9.32
CA TYR A 267 2.25 16.64 -10.14
C TYR A 267 3.24 17.42 -11.00
N GLU A 268 4.34 17.89 -10.39
CA GLU A 268 5.41 18.60 -11.11
C GLU A 268 5.99 17.74 -12.25
N ARG A 269 6.31 16.47 -11.97
CA ARG A 269 6.88 15.56 -12.97
C ARG A 269 5.88 15.14 -14.05
N ALA A 270 4.62 15.04 -13.70
CA ALA A 270 3.55 14.66 -14.63
C ALA A 270 3.09 15.86 -15.49
N GLY A 271 3.35 17.10 -15.03
CA GLY A 271 2.89 18.32 -15.66
C GLY A 271 1.37 18.45 -15.60
N ILE A 272 0.76 18.11 -14.43
CA ILE A 272 -0.67 18.21 -14.18
C ILE A 272 -0.93 18.84 -12.82
N ALA A 273 -2.14 19.35 -12.64
CA ALA A 273 -2.66 19.85 -11.35
C ALA A 273 -3.62 18.83 -10.71
N PRO A 274 -3.92 18.94 -9.42
CA PRO A 274 -4.96 18.14 -8.78
C PRO A 274 -6.31 18.17 -9.50
N SER A 275 -6.68 19.32 -10.04
CA SER A 275 -7.93 19.52 -10.83
C SER A 275 -7.98 18.73 -12.15
N ASP A 276 -6.87 18.19 -12.61
CA ASP A 276 -6.80 17.39 -13.83
C ASP A 276 -7.03 15.89 -13.56
N LEU A 277 -7.26 15.52 -12.29
CA LEU A 277 -7.52 14.14 -11.89
C LEU A 277 -9.00 13.82 -12.01
N ASP A 278 -9.33 12.74 -12.71
CA ASP A 278 -10.69 12.20 -12.80
C ASP A 278 -10.97 11.15 -11.72
N LEU A 279 -9.92 10.42 -11.31
CA LEU A 279 -10.00 9.32 -10.34
C LEU A 279 -8.73 9.27 -9.49
N VAL A 280 -8.91 8.98 -8.22
CA VAL A 280 -7.82 8.71 -7.27
C VAL A 280 -8.03 7.36 -6.61
N GLU A 281 -7.04 6.48 -6.73
CA GLU A 281 -6.91 5.26 -5.96
C GLU A 281 -5.86 5.49 -4.86
N LEU A 282 -6.24 5.34 -3.61
CA LEU A 282 -5.35 5.56 -2.49
C LEU A 282 -5.39 4.41 -1.48
N HIS A 283 -4.35 4.31 -0.66
CA HIS A 283 -4.29 3.38 0.45
C HIS A 283 -4.90 4.03 1.70
N ASP A 284 -6.13 3.68 1.99
CA ASP A 284 -6.88 4.07 3.18
C ASP A 284 -6.81 3.00 4.27
N CYS A 285 -5.64 2.73 4.79
CA CYS A 285 -5.46 1.73 5.83
C CYS A 285 -6.40 1.95 7.04
N PHE A 286 -6.82 3.20 7.26
CA PHE A 286 -7.78 3.62 8.28
C PHE A 286 -8.58 4.83 7.76
N ALA A 287 -9.80 4.98 8.21
CA ALA A 287 -10.65 6.13 7.82
C ALA A 287 -9.99 7.48 8.15
N THR A 288 -9.22 7.56 9.23
CA THR A 288 -8.43 8.74 9.59
C THR A 288 -7.34 9.07 8.57
N ALA A 289 -6.72 8.07 7.97
CA ALA A 289 -5.71 8.26 6.93
C ALA A 289 -6.34 8.85 5.66
N GLU A 290 -7.51 8.37 5.25
CA GLU A 290 -8.19 8.85 4.05
C GLU A 290 -8.51 10.35 4.14
N LEU A 291 -9.00 10.82 5.29
CA LEU A 291 -9.26 12.25 5.50
C LEU A 291 -8.00 13.09 5.26
N VAL A 292 -6.87 12.67 5.85
CA VAL A 292 -5.60 13.38 5.69
C VAL A 292 -5.12 13.35 4.24
N HIS A 293 -5.40 12.28 3.52
CA HIS A 293 -5.04 12.18 2.10
C HIS A 293 -5.84 13.12 1.21
N TYR A 294 -7.06 13.49 1.57
CA TYR A 294 -7.79 14.51 0.83
C TYR A 294 -7.03 15.84 0.78
N ASP A 295 -6.43 16.26 1.91
CA ASP A 295 -5.59 17.47 1.95
C ASP A 295 -4.23 17.25 1.29
N ASN A 296 -3.63 16.07 1.43
CA ASN A 296 -2.31 15.79 0.87
C ASN A 296 -2.26 15.76 -0.66
N LEU A 297 -3.37 15.46 -1.30
CA LEU A 297 -3.47 15.30 -2.76
C LEU A 297 -4.07 16.52 -3.48
N MET A 298 -4.52 17.53 -2.72
CA MET A 298 -5.20 18.73 -3.26
C MET A 298 -4.24 19.88 -3.53
#